data_8fb5fb00135f4d8c584e91c44039e8bc
#
_entry.id   8fb5fb00135f4d8c584e91c44039e8bc
#
_cell.length_a   1.000
_cell.length_b   1.000
_cell.length_c   1.000
_cell.angle_alpha   90.00
_cell.angle_beta   90.00
_cell.angle_gamma   90.00
#
_symmetry.space_group_name_H-M   'P 1'
#
loop_
_entity.id
_entity.type
_entity.pdbx_description
1 polymer ?
#
loop_
_entity_poly.entity_id
_entity_poly.type
_entity_poly.pdbx_seq_one_letter_code
_entity_poly.pdbx_strand_id
1 'polypeptide(L)'
;MIFVVPMLFCGLCHAQGYSFSGSRSQSLANASVCLDDVFAYHNNPANLVNISSVSFAVAYENRFLLKELQHQSYAFSIPLGRGVFSVGGSTFGYRDFRTFKNGIGYAMKLLDALSFGIQINHQMIRLASPYGFNQTLTGEFGLSYKVSGDWRFGIAVFNVGRNELVEDPMERYTTSMRIGSSYKVSNMVLVVAELEKDILNPMRFKSGIEYQPLKNLLFRIGFATQPIELSFGLGWVFSDRYHLDFGTQYHQILGWSPNVSLRIDLKK
;
A
#
# COMPACT_ATOMS: atom_id res chain seq x y z
N MET A 1 -9.68 -49.84 6.75
CA MET A 1 -9.69 -48.78 5.73
C MET A 1 -10.04 -47.50 6.46
N ILE A 2 -9.03 -46.72 6.88
CA ILE A 2 -9.20 -45.49 7.69
C ILE A 2 -9.30 -44.34 6.71
N PHE A 3 -10.46 -43.72 6.64
CA PHE A 3 -10.66 -42.45 5.88
C PHE A 3 -10.07 -41.30 6.72
N VAL A 4 -8.94 -40.78 6.31
CA VAL A 4 -8.42 -39.51 6.80
C VAL A 4 -9.15 -38.40 6.02
N VAL A 5 -10.10 -37.73 6.69
CA VAL A 5 -10.73 -36.52 6.19
C VAL A 5 -9.70 -35.38 6.33
N PRO A 6 -9.28 -34.72 5.24
CA PRO A 6 -8.43 -33.53 5.36
C PRO A 6 -9.29 -32.43 5.98
N MET A 7 -8.96 -32.03 7.19
CA MET A 7 -9.50 -30.86 7.86
C MET A 7 -9.05 -29.61 7.06
N LEU A 8 -9.94 -29.10 6.21
CA LEU A 8 -9.78 -27.81 5.56
C LEU A 8 -9.68 -26.74 6.67
N PHE A 9 -8.48 -26.30 6.95
CA PHE A 9 -8.27 -25.06 7.68
C PHE A 9 -8.82 -23.91 6.81
N CYS A 10 -10.07 -23.55 7.04
CA CYS A 10 -10.64 -22.30 6.57
C CYS A 10 -9.95 -21.20 7.38
N GLY A 11 -8.86 -20.68 6.86
CA GLY A 11 -8.22 -19.49 7.42
C GLY A 11 -9.24 -18.36 7.35
N LEU A 12 -9.65 -17.85 8.52
CA LEU A 12 -10.52 -16.70 8.63
C LEU A 12 -9.86 -15.54 7.86
N CYS A 13 -10.43 -15.16 6.73
CA CYS A 13 -10.04 -13.97 5.99
C CYS A 13 -10.39 -12.73 6.83
N HIS A 14 -9.47 -12.24 7.60
CA HIS A 14 -9.58 -10.96 8.28
C HIS A 14 -9.30 -9.85 7.25
N ALA A 15 -10.35 -9.37 6.59
CA ALA A 15 -10.27 -8.31 5.58
C ALA A 15 -10.27 -6.92 6.20
N GLN A 16 -9.68 -6.73 7.38
CA GLN A 16 -9.79 -5.47 8.12
C GLN A 16 -8.50 -4.66 8.10
N GLY A 17 -8.59 -3.45 7.58
CA GLY A 17 -7.86 -2.27 8.02
C GLY A 17 -6.76 -1.73 7.12
N TYR A 18 -5.72 -2.46 6.80
CA TYR A 18 -4.62 -1.92 6.01
C TYR A 18 -4.78 -2.27 4.52
N SER A 19 -4.80 -1.25 3.67
CA SER A 19 -4.84 -1.43 2.21
C SER A 19 -3.67 -0.72 1.56
N PHE A 20 -2.88 -1.47 0.81
CA PHE A 20 -1.92 -0.91 -0.15
C PHE A 20 -2.68 -0.15 -1.23
N SER A 21 -2.04 0.83 -1.84
CA SER A 21 -2.65 1.59 -2.91
C SER A 21 -1.67 1.88 -4.03
N GLY A 22 -2.22 1.97 -5.24
CA GLY A 22 -1.49 2.24 -6.45
C GLY A 22 -1.09 0.98 -7.22
N SER A 23 -1.32 1.00 -8.53
CA SER A 23 -1.00 -0.12 -9.42
C SER A 23 0.49 -0.44 -9.46
N ARG A 24 1.36 0.57 -9.29
CA ARG A 24 2.81 0.36 -9.15
C ARG A 24 3.13 -0.53 -7.96
N SER A 25 2.55 -0.26 -6.79
CA SER A 25 2.73 -1.06 -5.58
C SER A 25 2.24 -2.49 -5.79
N GLN A 26 1.00 -2.65 -6.28
CA GLN A 26 0.41 -3.97 -6.51
C GLN A 26 1.22 -4.79 -7.52
N SER A 27 1.71 -4.17 -8.58
CA SER A 27 2.54 -4.84 -9.62
C SER A 27 3.87 -5.37 -9.08
N LEU A 28 4.33 -4.85 -7.94
CA LEU A 28 5.52 -5.28 -7.20
C LEU A 28 5.15 -6.15 -5.98
N ALA A 29 4.00 -6.84 -6.04
CA ALA A 29 3.46 -7.66 -4.96
C ALA A 29 3.28 -6.90 -3.64
N ASN A 30 3.01 -5.59 -3.71
CA ASN A 30 2.92 -4.69 -2.58
C ASN A 30 4.22 -4.57 -1.74
N ALA A 31 5.39 -4.88 -2.33
CA ALA A 31 6.70 -4.55 -1.76
C ALA A 31 6.99 -3.05 -1.93
N SER A 32 6.34 -2.21 -1.13
CA SER A 32 6.19 -0.78 -1.38
C SER A 32 6.75 0.14 -0.31
N VAL A 33 7.30 -0.41 0.77
CA VAL A 33 7.80 0.36 1.92
C VAL A 33 8.94 1.33 1.55
N CYS A 34 9.61 1.12 0.41
CA CYS A 34 10.71 1.96 -0.11
C CYS A 34 10.35 2.69 -1.41
N LEU A 35 9.11 2.63 -1.92
CA LEU A 35 8.72 3.31 -3.14
C LEU A 35 8.48 4.80 -2.92
N ASP A 36 8.91 5.61 -3.90
CA ASP A 36 8.79 7.06 -3.91
C ASP A 36 7.73 7.49 -4.91
N ASP A 37 6.55 7.76 -4.45
CA ASP A 37 5.49 8.44 -5.18
C ASP A 37 4.42 8.92 -4.20
N VAL A 38 3.37 9.58 -4.69
CA VAL A 38 2.31 10.11 -3.83
C VAL A 38 1.51 9.01 -3.11
N PHE A 39 1.50 7.75 -3.63
CA PHE A 39 0.92 6.60 -2.93
C PHE A 39 1.73 6.16 -1.71
N ALA A 40 2.94 6.72 -1.49
CA ALA A 40 3.66 6.56 -0.23
C ALA A 40 2.79 6.98 0.98
N TYR A 41 1.81 7.87 0.77
CA TYR A 41 0.76 8.15 1.76
C TYR A 41 0.11 6.88 2.30
N HIS A 42 -0.17 5.90 1.46
CA HIS A 42 -0.75 4.61 1.87
C HIS A 42 0.29 3.56 2.22
N ASN A 43 1.53 3.71 1.75
CA ASN A 43 2.54 2.67 1.79
C ASN A 43 3.62 2.91 2.85
N ASN A 44 4.25 4.07 2.88
CA ASN A 44 5.20 4.51 3.90
C ASN A 44 5.26 6.04 3.89
N PRO A 45 4.66 6.72 4.85
CA PRO A 45 4.58 8.19 4.84
C PRO A 45 5.94 8.88 4.82
N ALA A 46 7.04 8.25 5.30
CA ALA A 46 8.37 8.84 5.27
C ALA A 46 8.90 9.09 3.84
N ASN A 47 8.46 8.31 2.86
CA ASN A 47 8.92 8.47 1.47
C ASN A 47 8.29 9.68 0.75
N LEU A 48 7.21 10.25 1.30
CA LEU A 48 6.62 11.49 0.77
C LEU A 48 7.61 12.65 0.72
N VAL A 49 8.62 12.63 1.57
CA VAL A 49 9.67 13.69 1.59
C VAL A 49 10.42 13.83 0.26
N ASN A 50 10.38 12.80 -0.58
CA ASN A 50 11.03 12.81 -1.90
C ASN A 50 10.15 13.45 -2.99
N ILE A 51 8.91 13.82 -2.67
CA ILE A 51 8.02 14.54 -3.59
C ILE A 51 8.47 16.00 -3.66
N SER A 52 8.83 16.45 -4.85
CA SER A 52 9.36 17.79 -5.10
C SER A 52 8.32 18.79 -5.61
N SER A 53 7.14 18.31 -6.02
CA SER A 53 6.05 19.12 -6.58
C SER A 53 4.71 18.71 -5.98
N VAL A 54 3.70 19.56 -6.14
CA VAL A 54 2.33 19.16 -5.77
C VAL A 54 1.93 17.96 -6.62
N SER A 55 1.49 16.90 -5.96
CA SER A 55 1.17 15.62 -6.59
C SER A 55 -0.18 15.11 -6.13
N PHE A 56 -0.92 14.53 -7.06
CA PHE A 56 -2.22 13.92 -6.83
C PHE A 56 -2.28 12.54 -7.49
N ALA A 57 -2.92 11.58 -6.85
CA ALA A 57 -3.15 10.28 -7.44
C ALA A 57 -4.49 9.68 -7.02
N VAL A 58 -5.01 8.85 -7.91
CA VAL A 58 -6.18 8.00 -7.69
C VAL A 58 -5.88 6.59 -8.16
N ALA A 59 -6.47 5.61 -7.48
CA ALA A 59 -6.38 4.21 -7.89
C ALA A 59 -7.72 3.50 -7.69
N TYR A 60 -7.95 2.52 -8.54
CA TYR A 60 -9.08 1.61 -8.48
C TYR A 60 -8.59 0.17 -8.62
N GLU A 61 -9.01 -0.68 -7.73
CA GLU A 61 -8.73 -2.12 -7.72
C GLU A 61 -10.05 -2.88 -7.64
N ASN A 62 -10.18 -3.94 -8.45
CA ASN A 62 -11.26 -4.91 -8.32
C ASN A 62 -10.67 -6.26 -7.90
N ARG A 63 -10.72 -6.55 -6.59
CA ARG A 63 -10.14 -7.78 -6.05
C ARG A 63 -10.93 -8.99 -6.51
N PHE A 64 -10.20 -9.94 -7.07
CA PHE A 64 -10.71 -11.22 -7.56
C PHE A 64 -11.85 -11.10 -8.57
N LEU A 65 -11.96 -9.93 -9.26
CA LEU A 65 -13.03 -9.59 -10.18
C LEU A 65 -14.45 -9.63 -9.55
N LEU A 66 -14.51 -9.49 -8.22
CA LEU A 66 -15.77 -9.46 -7.47
C LEU A 66 -16.23 -8.02 -7.26
N LYS A 67 -17.50 -7.74 -7.58
CA LYS A 67 -18.09 -6.40 -7.43
C LYS A 67 -18.15 -5.92 -5.99
N GLU A 68 -18.17 -6.85 -5.05
CA GLU A 68 -18.22 -6.61 -3.61
C GLU A 68 -16.85 -6.21 -3.03
N LEU A 69 -15.76 -6.54 -3.73
CA LEU A 69 -14.39 -6.33 -3.25
C LEU A 69 -13.66 -5.23 -4.02
N GLN A 70 -14.36 -4.12 -4.29
CA GLN A 70 -13.77 -2.94 -4.93
C GLN A 70 -13.03 -2.10 -3.92
N HIS A 71 -11.83 -1.67 -4.28
CA HIS A 71 -11.01 -0.73 -3.51
C HIS A 71 -10.73 0.50 -4.36
N GLN A 72 -11.00 1.66 -3.79
CA GLN A 72 -10.72 2.97 -4.39
C GLN A 72 -9.86 3.77 -3.43
N SER A 73 -8.88 4.50 -3.95
CA SER A 73 -8.01 5.32 -3.11
C SER A 73 -7.61 6.60 -3.83
N TYR A 74 -7.30 7.60 -3.03
CA TYR A 74 -6.70 8.84 -3.49
C TYR A 74 -5.61 9.30 -2.53
N ALA A 75 -4.66 10.06 -3.04
CA ALA A 75 -3.65 10.73 -2.25
C ALA A 75 -3.30 12.07 -2.89
N PHE A 76 -3.07 13.07 -2.05
CA PHE A 76 -2.62 14.40 -2.42
C PHE A 76 -1.43 14.77 -1.53
N SER A 77 -0.40 15.36 -2.11
CA SER A 77 0.79 15.78 -1.37
C SER A 77 1.28 17.13 -1.87
N ILE A 78 1.66 17.98 -0.92
CA ILE A 78 2.19 19.31 -1.18
C ILE A 78 3.48 19.53 -0.39
N PRO A 79 4.62 19.79 -1.06
CA PRO A 79 5.85 20.21 -0.39
C PRO A 79 5.66 21.58 0.26
N LEU A 80 5.89 21.68 1.57
CA LEU A 80 5.78 22.90 2.35
C LEU A 80 6.98 23.07 3.27
N GLY A 81 7.79 24.06 3.01
CA GLY A 81 8.96 24.39 3.84
C GLY A 81 9.96 23.23 3.92
N ARG A 82 10.12 22.64 5.12
CA ARG A 82 11.09 21.56 5.40
C ARG A 82 10.51 20.16 5.20
N GLY A 83 9.25 20.03 4.84
CA GLY A 83 8.59 18.73 4.73
C GLY A 83 7.50 18.71 3.67
N VAL A 84 6.75 17.63 3.66
CA VAL A 84 5.63 17.38 2.73
C VAL A 84 4.37 17.10 3.54
N PHE A 85 3.35 17.90 3.33
CA PHE A 85 2.01 17.66 3.84
C PHE A 85 1.26 16.76 2.88
N SER A 86 0.43 15.88 3.42
CA SER A 86 -0.37 14.95 2.61
C SER A 86 -1.76 14.76 3.18
N VAL A 87 -2.70 14.52 2.29
CA VAL A 87 -4.09 14.13 2.60
C VAL A 87 -4.44 12.98 1.68
N GLY A 88 -5.17 12.01 2.19
CA GLY A 88 -5.59 10.89 1.37
C GLY A 88 -6.66 10.06 2.04
N GLY A 89 -7.14 9.08 1.30
CA GLY A 89 -8.14 8.18 1.80
C GLY A 89 -8.38 7.01 0.87
N SER A 90 -9.14 6.06 1.38
CA SER A 90 -9.57 4.90 0.62
C SER A 90 -10.94 4.43 1.06
N THR A 91 -11.62 3.74 0.17
CA THR A 91 -12.87 3.02 0.44
C THR A 91 -12.76 1.62 -0.12
N PHE A 92 -13.27 0.65 0.62
CA PHE A 92 -13.30 -0.75 0.22
C PHE A 92 -14.67 -1.36 0.51
N GLY A 93 -15.13 -2.23 -0.38
CA GLY A 93 -16.36 -2.99 -0.19
C GLY A 93 -17.53 -2.50 -1.02
N TYR A 94 -18.73 -2.86 -0.59
CA TYR A 94 -19.99 -2.65 -1.31
C TYR A 94 -21.06 -2.06 -0.39
N ARG A 95 -22.33 -2.09 -0.83
CA ARG A 95 -23.45 -1.45 -0.13
C ARG A 95 -23.61 -1.90 1.33
N ASP A 96 -23.49 -3.20 1.60
CA ASP A 96 -23.82 -3.80 2.90
C ASP A 96 -22.58 -3.95 3.82
N PHE A 97 -21.38 -3.83 3.25
CA PHE A 97 -20.10 -3.77 3.98
C PHE A 97 -19.19 -2.75 3.30
N ARG A 98 -18.91 -1.64 3.93
CA ARG A 98 -17.99 -0.64 3.39
C ARG A 98 -17.08 -0.06 4.45
N THR A 99 -15.80 -0.04 4.15
CA THR A 99 -14.82 0.65 4.97
C THR A 99 -14.40 1.96 4.33
N PHE A 100 -14.09 2.94 5.17
CA PHE A 100 -13.55 4.22 4.78
C PHE A 100 -12.33 4.53 5.63
N LYS A 101 -11.29 5.02 5.00
CA LYS A 101 -10.10 5.57 5.63
C LYS A 101 -9.86 6.96 5.06
N ASN A 102 -9.75 7.97 5.90
CA ASN A 102 -9.34 9.31 5.50
C ASN A 102 -8.38 9.86 6.54
N GLY A 103 -7.36 10.58 6.11
CA GLY A 103 -6.39 11.09 7.07
C GLY A 103 -5.49 12.16 6.50
N ILE A 104 -4.63 12.66 7.38
CA ILE A 104 -3.61 13.66 7.10
C ILE A 104 -2.26 13.11 7.52
N GLY A 105 -1.22 13.47 6.79
CA GLY A 105 0.14 13.04 7.07
C GLY A 105 1.15 14.17 6.89
N TYR A 106 2.28 14.01 7.53
CA TYR A 106 3.42 14.90 7.39
C TYR A 106 4.72 14.08 7.35
N ALA A 107 5.57 14.41 6.39
CA ALA A 107 6.89 13.79 6.25
C ALA A 107 7.98 14.85 6.21
N MET A 108 9.13 14.58 6.84
CA MET A 108 10.28 15.47 6.82
C MET A 108 11.60 14.71 6.85
N LYS A 109 12.67 15.35 6.39
CA LYS A 109 14.03 14.87 6.60
C LYS A 109 14.47 15.23 8.01
N LEU A 110 14.89 14.22 8.76
CA LEU A 110 15.55 14.41 10.06
C LEU A 110 17.05 14.66 9.86
N LEU A 111 17.64 13.92 8.92
CA LEU A 111 19.03 14.03 8.46
C LEU A 111 19.02 13.90 6.93
N ASP A 112 20.14 14.21 6.27
CA ASP A 112 20.23 14.07 4.80
C ASP A 112 19.88 12.66 4.30
N ALA A 113 20.24 11.64 5.08
CA ALA A 113 19.98 10.24 4.77
C ALA A 113 18.71 9.67 5.44
N LEU A 114 18.17 10.32 6.48
CA LEU A 114 17.08 9.78 7.29
C LEU A 114 15.84 10.65 7.16
N SER A 115 14.76 10.03 6.74
CA SER A 115 13.44 10.63 6.64
C SER A 115 12.43 9.94 7.57
N PHE A 116 11.49 10.72 8.04
CA PHE A 116 10.45 10.35 8.98
C PHE A 116 9.10 10.80 8.46
N GLY A 117 8.07 10.03 8.72
CA GLY A 117 6.69 10.39 8.39
C GLY A 117 5.72 9.90 9.44
N ILE A 118 4.71 10.69 9.70
CA ILE A 118 3.57 10.35 10.57
C ILE A 118 2.27 10.61 9.84
N GLN A 119 1.25 9.86 10.22
CA GLN A 119 -0.07 10.01 9.67
C GLN A 119 -1.12 9.66 10.71
N ILE A 120 -2.21 10.42 10.75
CA ILE A 120 -3.39 10.14 11.56
C ILE A 120 -4.55 9.92 10.60
N ASN A 121 -5.25 8.79 10.79
CA ASN A 121 -6.37 8.39 9.96
C ASN A 121 -7.63 8.20 10.79
N HIS A 122 -8.72 8.72 10.29
CA HIS A 122 -10.06 8.35 10.71
C HIS A 122 -10.50 7.14 9.89
N GLN A 123 -10.85 6.06 10.57
CA GLN A 123 -11.33 4.82 9.97
C GLN A 123 -12.78 4.61 10.35
N MET A 124 -13.60 4.20 9.40
CA MET A 124 -15.00 3.88 9.62
C MET A 124 -15.36 2.60 8.90
N ILE A 125 -16.09 1.72 9.57
CA ILE A 125 -16.75 0.55 8.98
C ILE A 125 -18.25 0.78 9.04
N ARG A 126 -18.92 0.66 7.92
CA ARG A 126 -20.37 0.68 7.79
C ARG A 126 -20.86 -0.72 7.42
N LEU A 127 -21.81 -1.19 8.20
CA LEU A 127 -22.47 -2.47 8.01
C LEU A 127 -23.95 -2.23 7.65
N ALA A 128 -24.57 -3.22 6.99
CA ALA A 128 -26.01 -3.20 6.74
C ALA A 128 -26.82 -3.16 8.05
N SER A 129 -28.03 -2.61 7.99
CA SER A 129 -28.96 -2.65 9.11
C SER A 129 -29.20 -4.10 9.57
N PRO A 130 -29.21 -4.38 10.90
CA PRO A 130 -29.22 -3.45 12.04
C PRO A 130 -27.83 -3.09 12.64
N TYR A 131 -26.72 -3.52 12.06
CA TYR A 131 -25.37 -3.46 12.66
C TYR A 131 -24.76 -2.05 12.70
N GLY A 132 -25.22 -1.09 11.87
CA GLY A 132 -24.84 0.31 11.93
C GLY A 132 -23.42 0.62 11.42
N PHE A 133 -22.68 1.45 12.14
CA PHE A 133 -21.31 1.80 11.81
C PHE A 133 -20.43 1.94 13.06
N ASN A 134 -19.15 1.66 12.90
CA ASN A 134 -18.12 1.88 13.92
C ASN A 134 -16.99 2.74 13.34
N GLN A 135 -16.36 3.53 14.18
CA GLN A 135 -15.28 4.42 13.77
C GLN A 135 -14.17 4.49 14.82
N THR A 136 -12.95 4.70 14.36
CA THR A 136 -11.78 4.87 15.25
C THR A 136 -10.71 5.73 14.59
N LEU A 137 -9.74 6.19 15.37
CA LEU A 137 -8.55 6.87 14.89
C LEU A 137 -7.37 5.89 14.90
N THR A 138 -6.57 5.88 13.85
CA THR A 138 -5.34 5.09 13.78
C THR A 138 -4.16 5.97 13.45
N GLY A 139 -2.99 5.65 14.05
CA GLY A 139 -1.73 6.29 13.74
C GLY A 139 -0.87 5.41 12.83
N GLU A 140 -0.19 6.02 11.88
CA GLU A 140 0.84 5.39 11.07
C GLU A 140 2.16 6.11 11.27
N PHE A 141 3.23 5.35 11.20
CA PHE A 141 4.59 5.81 11.35
C PHE A 141 5.46 5.22 10.25
N GLY A 142 6.35 6.02 9.69
CA GLY A 142 7.31 5.61 8.69
C GLY A 142 8.71 6.13 8.95
N LEU A 143 9.70 5.32 8.60
CA LEU A 143 11.10 5.69 8.48
C LEU A 143 11.64 5.28 7.12
N SER A 144 12.53 6.09 6.56
CA SER A 144 13.26 5.79 5.34
C SER A 144 14.70 6.24 5.47
N TYR A 145 15.63 5.32 5.25
CA TYR A 145 17.06 5.57 5.36
C TYR A 145 17.74 5.31 4.01
N LYS A 146 18.40 6.33 3.48
CA LYS A 146 19.14 6.30 2.22
C LYS A 146 20.60 5.95 2.51
N VAL A 147 20.99 4.69 2.24
CA VAL A 147 22.37 4.22 2.42
C VAL A 147 23.30 4.84 1.38
N SER A 148 22.82 4.90 0.15
CA SER A 148 23.53 5.51 -0.99
C SER A 148 22.53 6.11 -1.99
N GLY A 149 23.02 6.61 -3.13
CA GLY A 149 22.17 7.08 -4.23
C GLY A 149 21.18 6.01 -4.71
N ASP A 150 21.60 4.75 -4.67
CA ASP A 150 20.90 3.64 -5.27
C ASP A 150 20.24 2.70 -4.26
N TRP A 151 20.60 2.78 -2.98
CA TRP A 151 20.16 1.84 -1.95
C TRP A 151 19.41 2.54 -0.82
N ARG A 152 18.21 2.03 -0.53
CA ARG A 152 17.35 2.54 0.53
C ARG A 152 16.77 1.41 1.37
N PHE A 153 16.59 1.67 2.66
CA PHE A 153 15.80 0.89 3.60
C PHE A 153 14.58 1.67 4.06
N GLY A 154 13.50 0.95 4.33
CA GLY A 154 12.27 1.52 4.85
C GLY A 154 11.66 0.68 5.94
N ILE A 155 11.01 1.35 6.89
CA ILE A 155 10.19 0.75 7.93
C ILE A 155 8.86 1.51 7.94
N ALA A 156 7.74 0.79 8.04
CA ALA A 156 6.43 1.37 8.23
C ALA A 156 5.64 0.56 9.25
N VAL A 157 4.93 1.25 10.13
CA VAL A 157 4.04 0.64 11.12
C VAL A 157 2.67 1.26 10.97
N PHE A 158 1.67 0.43 10.78
CA PHE A 158 0.26 0.79 10.74
C PHE A 158 -0.41 0.49 12.08
N ASN A 159 -1.33 1.35 12.50
CA ASN A 159 -2.07 1.25 13.77
C ASN A 159 -1.15 1.11 14.99
N VAL A 160 -0.24 2.06 15.17
CA VAL A 160 0.72 2.09 16.28
C VAL A 160 0.03 2.10 17.65
N GLY A 161 -1.13 2.77 17.76
CA GLY A 161 -1.92 2.87 18.98
C GLY A 161 -2.68 1.60 19.35
N ARG A 162 -2.69 0.57 18.48
CA ARG A 162 -3.50 -0.65 18.65
C ARG A 162 -4.98 -0.35 18.90
N ASN A 163 -5.49 0.72 18.31
CA ASN A 163 -6.86 1.15 18.51
C ASN A 163 -7.83 0.11 17.96
N GLU A 164 -8.91 -0.08 18.71
CA GLU A 164 -9.97 -1.05 18.45
C GLU A 164 -11.15 -0.35 17.77
N LEU A 165 -11.90 -1.09 16.96
CA LEU A 165 -13.14 -0.61 16.35
C LEU A 165 -14.35 -0.81 17.27
N VAL A 166 -14.31 -1.87 18.07
CA VAL A 166 -15.36 -2.30 19.00
C VAL A 166 -14.67 -2.88 20.23
N GLU A 167 -15.35 -2.88 21.38
CA GLU A 167 -14.85 -3.50 22.63
C GLU A 167 -14.64 -5.03 22.53
N ASP A 168 -14.87 -5.62 21.36
CA ASP A 168 -14.64 -7.05 21.10
C ASP A 168 -13.18 -7.30 20.65
N PRO A 169 -12.41 -8.15 21.36
CA PRO A 169 -11.04 -8.50 21.00
C PRO A 169 -10.88 -9.09 19.60
N MET A 170 -11.94 -9.61 18.99
CA MET A 170 -11.90 -10.21 17.64
C MET A 170 -12.07 -9.18 16.50
N GLU A 171 -12.47 -7.93 16.81
CA GLU A 171 -12.73 -6.88 15.81
C GLU A 171 -11.72 -5.72 15.88
N ARG A 172 -10.45 -6.01 16.10
CA ARG A 172 -9.38 -5.00 16.15
C ARG A 172 -8.85 -4.67 14.76
N TYR A 173 -8.54 -3.39 14.51
CA TYR A 173 -7.68 -3.05 13.39
C TYR A 173 -6.31 -3.70 13.56
N THR A 174 -5.91 -4.46 12.55
CA THR A 174 -4.64 -5.16 12.57
C THR A 174 -3.48 -4.16 12.68
N THR A 175 -2.60 -4.35 13.65
CA THR A 175 -1.30 -3.66 13.69
C THR A 175 -0.36 -4.43 12.76
N SER A 176 0.20 -3.73 11.79
CA SER A 176 1.11 -4.31 10.81
C SER A 176 2.44 -3.55 10.82
N MET A 177 3.54 -4.30 10.77
CA MET A 177 4.90 -3.79 10.63
C MET A 177 5.51 -4.29 9.33
N ARG A 178 6.15 -3.39 8.59
CA ARG A 178 6.83 -3.69 7.33
C ARG A 178 8.24 -3.16 7.37
N ILE A 179 9.18 -3.97 6.90
CA ILE A 179 10.59 -3.62 6.75
C ILE A 179 11.01 -4.06 5.36
N GLY A 180 11.69 -3.21 4.63
CA GLY A 180 12.12 -3.55 3.28
C GLY A 180 13.27 -2.72 2.79
N SER A 181 13.69 -3.06 1.59
CA SER A 181 14.81 -2.43 0.91
C SER A 181 14.48 -2.25 -0.57
N SER A 182 15.00 -1.19 -1.16
CA SER A 182 15.02 -0.99 -2.61
C SER A 182 16.44 -0.73 -3.08
N TYR A 183 16.81 -1.36 -4.19
CA TYR A 183 18.13 -1.21 -4.80
C TYR A 183 18.01 -0.95 -6.31
N LYS A 184 18.56 0.16 -6.78
CA LYS A 184 18.70 0.48 -8.19
C LYS A 184 19.92 -0.24 -8.74
N VAL A 185 19.71 -1.37 -9.41
CA VAL A 185 20.77 -2.14 -10.05
C VAL A 185 21.38 -1.37 -11.22
N SER A 186 20.55 -0.59 -11.89
CA SER A 186 20.94 0.33 -12.97
C SER A 186 19.90 1.46 -13.10
N ASN A 187 20.13 2.41 -14.00
CA ASN A 187 19.15 3.44 -14.33
C ASN A 187 17.84 2.89 -14.88
N MET A 188 17.81 1.63 -15.31
CA MET A 188 16.64 0.97 -15.90
C MET A 188 15.99 -0.06 -14.96
N VAL A 189 16.69 -0.52 -13.91
CA VAL A 189 16.25 -1.65 -13.09
C VAL A 189 16.23 -1.29 -11.62
N LEU A 190 15.07 -1.37 -11.01
CA LEU A 190 14.85 -1.27 -9.58
C LEU A 190 14.41 -2.65 -9.05
N VAL A 191 15.03 -3.10 -7.98
CA VAL A 191 14.65 -4.30 -7.24
C VAL A 191 14.14 -3.88 -5.87
N VAL A 192 13.05 -4.47 -5.41
CA VAL A 192 12.47 -4.23 -4.09
C VAL A 192 12.26 -5.55 -3.36
N ALA A 193 12.46 -5.53 -2.05
CA ALA A 193 12.16 -6.65 -1.17
C ALA A 193 11.58 -6.14 0.14
N GLU A 194 10.60 -6.83 0.68
CA GLU A 194 9.87 -6.43 1.88
C GLU A 194 9.46 -7.65 2.72
N LEU A 195 9.58 -7.52 4.03
CA LEU A 195 8.98 -8.39 5.02
C LEU A 195 7.83 -7.67 5.70
N GLU A 196 6.69 -8.30 5.72
CA GLU A 196 5.49 -7.83 6.42
C GLU A 196 5.10 -8.80 7.52
N LYS A 197 4.80 -8.27 8.69
CA LYS A 197 4.25 -9.02 9.80
C LYS A 197 3.11 -8.23 10.41
N ASP A 198 1.94 -8.82 10.48
CA ASP A 198 0.85 -8.38 11.32
C ASP A 198 0.67 -9.29 12.53
N ILE A 199 -0.20 -8.91 13.45
CA ILE A 199 -0.42 -9.67 14.70
C ILE A 199 -1.11 -11.02 14.43
N LEU A 200 -1.95 -11.09 13.40
CA LEU A 200 -2.84 -12.23 13.15
C LEU A 200 -2.25 -13.25 12.17
N ASN A 201 -1.50 -12.77 11.17
CA ASN A 201 -1.03 -13.58 10.05
C ASN A 201 0.46 -13.92 10.19
N PRO A 202 0.93 -15.02 9.57
CA PRO A 202 2.34 -15.34 9.50
C PRO A 202 3.12 -14.26 8.75
N MET A 203 4.44 -14.24 8.96
CA MET A 203 5.33 -13.30 8.27
C MET A 203 5.28 -13.56 6.76
N ARG A 204 5.11 -12.50 5.98
CA ARG A 204 5.00 -12.50 4.54
C ARG A 204 6.23 -11.87 3.90
N PHE A 205 6.87 -12.58 3.01
CA PHE A 205 7.93 -12.04 2.16
C PHE A 205 7.35 -11.58 0.83
N LYS A 206 7.80 -10.43 0.35
CA LYS A 206 7.41 -9.82 -0.92
C LYS A 206 8.65 -9.35 -1.65
N SER A 207 8.65 -9.47 -2.96
CA SER A 207 9.72 -8.94 -3.81
C SER A 207 9.18 -8.52 -5.16
N GLY A 208 9.88 -7.60 -5.81
CA GLY A 208 9.51 -7.15 -7.14
C GLY A 208 10.66 -6.53 -7.91
N ILE A 209 10.50 -6.51 -9.22
CA ILE A 209 11.42 -5.90 -10.16
C ILE A 209 10.63 -4.92 -11.02
N GLU A 210 11.12 -3.69 -11.11
CA GLU A 210 10.64 -2.66 -12.05
C GLU A 210 11.73 -2.45 -13.10
N TYR A 211 11.35 -2.59 -14.38
CA TYR A 211 12.22 -2.42 -15.52
C TYR A 211 11.70 -1.31 -16.42
N GLN A 212 12.52 -0.30 -16.67
CA GLN A 212 12.22 0.88 -17.48
C GLN A 212 13.11 0.93 -18.72
N PRO A 213 12.76 0.21 -19.81
CA PRO A 213 13.55 0.20 -21.05
C PRO A 213 13.53 1.55 -21.78
N LEU A 214 12.45 2.29 -21.64
CA LEU A 214 12.25 3.61 -22.22
C LEU A 214 11.83 4.59 -21.12
N LYS A 215 12.10 5.89 -21.30
CA LYS A 215 11.73 6.92 -20.32
C LYS A 215 10.24 6.94 -19.97
N ASN A 216 9.40 6.51 -20.90
CA ASN A 216 7.95 6.57 -20.79
C ASN A 216 7.29 5.19 -20.59
N LEU A 217 8.03 4.09 -20.52
CA LEU A 217 7.46 2.75 -20.41
C LEU A 217 8.14 1.96 -19.30
N LEU A 218 7.33 1.38 -18.41
CA LEU A 218 7.79 0.57 -17.29
C LEU A 218 7.08 -0.79 -17.28
N PHE A 219 7.83 -1.83 -17.04
CA PHE A 219 7.34 -3.19 -16.81
C PHE A 219 7.62 -3.60 -15.38
N ARG A 220 6.70 -4.32 -14.76
CA ARG A 220 6.84 -4.77 -13.37
C ARG A 220 6.42 -6.21 -13.22
N ILE A 221 7.14 -6.91 -12.36
CA ILE A 221 6.79 -8.24 -11.91
C ILE A 221 7.03 -8.31 -10.42
N GLY A 222 6.14 -9.01 -9.69
CA GLY A 222 6.24 -9.17 -8.25
C GLY A 222 5.84 -10.57 -7.81
N PHE A 223 6.35 -10.94 -6.65
CA PHE A 223 6.08 -12.21 -6.00
C PHE A 223 5.87 -12.00 -4.50
N ALA A 224 4.88 -12.66 -3.93
CA ALA A 224 4.67 -12.70 -2.48
C ALA A 224 4.41 -14.12 -2.00
N THR A 225 4.78 -14.37 -0.73
CA THR A 225 4.50 -15.61 -0.02
C THR A 225 3.30 -15.43 0.92
N GLN A 226 2.66 -16.50 1.30
CA GLN A 226 1.64 -16.55 2.38
C GLN A 226 0.52 -15.51 2.30
N PRO A 227 -0.35 -15.61 1.30
CA PRO A 227 -0.42 -16.64 0.26
C PRO A 227 0.58 -16.40 -0.87
N ILE A 228 0.80 -17.41 -1.70
CA ILE A 228 1.60 -17.25 -2.92
C ILE A 228 0.79 -16.42 -3.90
N GLU A 229 1.35 -15.31 -4.31
CA GLU A 229 0.78 -14.38 -5.28
C GLU A 229 1.83 -13.94 -6.28
N LEU A 230 1.40 -13.83 -7.54
CA LEU A 230 2.19 -13.27 -8.63
C LEU A 230 1.57 -11.96 -9.07
N SER A 231 2.39 -10.97 -9.35
CA SER A 231 1.93 -9.64 -9.77
C SER A 231 2.64 -9.23 -11.06
N PHE A 232 1.90 -8.52 -11.91
CA PHE A 232 2.38 -7.99 -13.17
C PHE A 232 1.88 -6.55 -13.33
N GLY A 233 2.63 -5.75 -14.06
CA GLY A 233 2.18 -4.40 -14.36
C GLY A 233 2.91 -3.69 -15.47
N LEU A 234 2.23 -2.68 -16.00
CA LEU A 234 2.70 -1.75 -17.00
C LEU A 234 2.51 -0.33 -16.49
N GLY A 235 3.53 0.51 -16.69
CA GLY A 235 3.44 1.93 -16.40
C GLY A 235 3.72 2.74 -17.66
N TRP A 236 2.97 3.81 -17.86
CA TRP A 236 3.18 4.76 -18.94
C TRP A 236 3.28 6.18 -18.39
N VAL A 237 4.34 6.89 -18.81
CA VAL A 237 4.61 8.27 -18.40
C VAL A 237 4.37 9.21 -19.58
N PHE A 238 3.51 10.21 -19.39
CA PHE A 238 3.22 11.23 -20.40
C PHE A 238 3.71 12.60 -19.93
N SER A 239 4.44 13.30 -20.78
CA SER A 239 4.90 14.67 -20.53
C SER A 239 5.64 14.86 -19.19
N ASP A 240 6.27 13.81 -18.67
CA ASP A 240 6.96 13.76 -17.37
C ASP A 240 6.08 14.18 -16.16
N ARG A 241 4.77 14.19 -16.33
CA ARG A 241 3.80 14.62 -15.31
C ARG A 241 2.71 13.61 -15.02
N TYR A 242 2.26 12.91 -16.03
CA TYR A 242 1.15 11.98 -15.93
C TYR A 242 1.68 10.57 -15.96
N HIS A 243 1.39 9.81 -14.93
CA HIS A 243 1.78 8.41 -14.81
C HIS A 243 0.51 7.57 -14.77
N LEU A 244 0.30 6.77 -15.79
CA LEU A 244 -0.79 5.81 -15.86
C LEU A 244 -0.23 4.42 -15.67
N ASP A 245 -0.67 3.76 -14.62
CA ASP A 245 -0.20 2.42 -14.27
C ASP A 245 -1.37 1.43 -14.31
N PHE A 246 -1.13 0.29 -14.91
CA PHE A 246 -1.99 -0.88 -14.90
C PHE A 246 -1.27 -2.00 -14.16
N GLY A 247 -1.95 -2.64 -13.24
CA GLY A 247 -1.43 -3.74 -12.47
C GLY A 247 -2.45 -4.85 -12.33
N THR A 248 -1.97 -6.05 -12.08
CA THR A 248 -2.83 -7.16 -11.67
C THR A 248 -2.06 -8.08 -10.75
N GLN A 249 -2.77 -8.70 -9.83
CA GLN A 249 -2.24 -9.69 -8.91
C GLN A 249 -3.04 -10.99 -9.09
N TYR A 250 -2.34 -12.10 -9.15
CA TYR A 250 -2.93 -13.43 -9.26
C TYR A 250 -2.77 -14.20 -7.96
N HIS A 251 -3.89 -14.59 -7.38
CA HIS A 251 -3.96 -15.48 -6.21
C HIS A 251 -4.34 -16.87 -6.67
N GLN A 252 -3.63 -17.92 -6.22
CA GLN A 252 -3.81 -19.29 -6.72
C GLN A 252 -5.25 -19.83 -6.61
N ILE A 253 -6.00 -19.42 -5.59
CA ILE A 253 -7.35 -19.90 -5.33
C ILE A 253 -8.40 -18.87 -5.81
N LEU A 254 -8.17 -17.58 -5.56
CA LEU A 254 -9.18 -16.52 -5.74
C LEU A 254 -9.10 -15.84 -7.11
N GLY A 255 -8.03 -16.07 -7.89
CA GLY A 255 -7.89 -15.55 -9.24
C GLY A 255 -7.28 -14.15 -9.31
N TRP A 256 -7.70 -13.38 -10.30
CA TRP A 256 -7.08 -12.10 -10.69
C TRP A 256 -7.68 -10.89 -9.99
N SER A 257 -6.83 -9.94 -9.64
CA SER A 257 -7.18 -8.66 -9.04
C SER A 257 -6.61 -7.51 -9.87
N PRO A 258 -7.29 -7.06 -10.94
CA PRO A 258 -6.84 -5.94 -11.75
C PRO A 258 -6.90 -4.61 -10.98
N ASN A 259 -5.94 -3.74 -11.29
CA ASN A 259 -5.82 -2.41 -10.71
C ASN A 259 -5.39 -1.39 -11.76
N VAL A 260 -5.89 -0.18 -11.67
CA VAL A 260 -5.48 0.95 -12.47
C VAL A 260 -5.22 2.16 -11.56
N SER A 261 -4.17 2.90 -11.83
CA SER A 261 -3.89 4.15 -11.12
C SER A 261 -3.40 5.25 -12.04
N LEU A 262 -3.79 6.47 -11.71
CA LEU A 262 -3.32 7.69 -12.34
C LEU A 262 -2.65 8.57 -11.29
N ARG A 263 -1.42 9.02 -11.59
CA ARG A 263 -0.70 10.01 -10.81
C ARG A 263 -0.41 11.23 -11.67
N ILE A 264 -0.55 12.41 -11.07
CA ILE A 264 -0.29 13.70 -11.70
C ILE A 264 0.68 14.46 -10.81
N ASP A 265 1.84 14.82 -11.36
CA ASP A 265 2.84 15.66 -10.71
C ASP A 265 2.81 17.05 -11.34
N LEU A 266 2.33 18.04 -10.58
CA LEU A 266 2.23 19.42 -11.07
C LEU A 266 3.64 20.05 -11.05
N LYS A 267 4.04 20.72 -12.14
CA LYS A 267 5.30 21.47 -12.14
C LYS A 267 5.25 22.58 -11.09
N LYS A 268 6.40 22.77 -10.45
CA LYS A 268 6.66 24.00 -9.70
C LYS A 268 6.64 25.20 -10.61
#